data_d7b893bb040bb708a2730700108a17d8
#
_entry.id   d7b893bb040bb708a2730700108a17d8
#
_cell.length_a   1.000
_cell.length_b   1.000
_cell.length_c   1.000
_cell.angle_alpha   90.00
_cell.angle_beta   90.00
_cell.angle_gamma   90.00
#
_symmetry.space_group_name_H-M   'P 1'
#
loop_
_entity.id
_entity.type
_entity.pdbx_description
1 polymer ?
#
loop_
_entity_poly.entity_id
_entity_poly.type
_entity_poly.pdbx_seq_one_letter_code
_entity_poly.pdbx_strand_id
1 'polypeptide(L)'
;MKVFFYVVLFIIYTFNCYLLYQFNSDIAPNIILLLFETNSKEVSGFFEKYFFTSGTYKTLFVVGVLLTLTIVGEYFNKRISKFASKTIPMCIISVVLLIGLIGSIGTIQRYWDLASSKRAYDSEIWIREKKYYHIMPMPNLLYSFAAIGLADEDLKYMIEATKNSLADVKPIEGDSLNIVLVIGESYNKYHSPLYGYPLDTNPYQCEEHENGNLYAFSNVEAPFNMTSVVLKNMFCCNSIFEGERWHDAPFFPAIFKKAGYDVWLWDNQYQTNENEPWNFTLNSIIFNDEIKELSYTAINKDCYTYDNELVSDFEQKKMSEMGSHNLVMFHLYGQHMCASEQYPHEKKYLKYTFDDIPYKHAFLTDISRQEVVDYDNATRYNDEVIKHIMDMFSDTNTVLIYFSDHGEEVYDYRDYCGRTMLDEGTSSDPNIIKYQIEVPFIVWASDKWKQQHKSEWQAIGQAIDKAFTTDNICHLLFNLAGIQTKEYKPERDLFSPKFKPETEKHNVMMAL
;
A
#
# COMPACT_ATOMS: atom_id res chain seq x y z
N MET A 1 -29.95 9.86 27.08
CA MET A 1 -28.81 10.67 26.63
C MET A 1 -27.49 10.31 27.32
N LYS A 2 -27.37 10.33 28.67
CA LYS A 2 -26.12 10.01 29.41
C LYS A 2 -25.54 8.61 29.08
N VAL A 3 -26.39 7.57 29.08
CA VAL A 3 -25.96 6.20 28.75
C VAL A 3 -25.46 6.09 27.33
N PHE A 4 -26.10 6.74 26.37
CA PHE A 4 -25.66 6.77 24.98
C PHE A 4 -24.25 7.39 24.87
N PHE A 5 -24.01 8.51 25.54
CA PHE A 5 -22.67 9.13 25.56
C PHE A 5 -21.62 8.20 26.13
N TYR A 6 -21.91 7.47 27.23
CA TYR A 6 -20.98 6.52 27.80
C TYR A 6 -20.67 5.38 26.83
N VAL A 7 -21.68 4.84 26.16
CA VAL A 7 -21.49 3.77 25.18
C VAL A 7 -20.58 4.23 24.04
N VAL A 8 -20.84 5.41 23.47
CA VAL A 8 -20.02 5.96 22.37
C VAL A 8 -18.58 6.19 22.82
N LEU A 9 -18.37 6.80 23.98
CA LEU A 9 -17.03 7.03 24.51
C LEU A 9 -16.31 5.70 24.76
N PHE A 10 -16.97 4.71 25.37
CA PHE A 10 -16.35 3.41 25.60
C PHE A 10 -15.95 2.70 24.32
N ILE A 11 -16.76 2.78 23.26
CA ILE A 11 -16.41 2.22 21.96
C ILE A 11 -15.14 2.89 21.41
N ILE A 12 -15.11 4.22 21.37
CA ILE A 12 -13.98 4.98 20.83
C ILE A 12 -12.71 4.72 21.64
N TYR A 13 -12.78 4.74 22.98
CA TYR A 13 -11.62 4.48 23.83
C TYR A 13 -11.15 3.03 23.76
N THR A 14 -12.08 2.06 23.63
CA THR A 14 -11.71 0.65 23.43
C THR A 14 -10.94 0.48 22.13
N PHE A 15 -11.42 1.08 21.05
CA PHE A 15 -10.76 1.05 19.76
C PHE A 15 -9.36 1.69 19.83
N ASN A 16 -9.25 2.87 20.42
CA ASN A 16 -7.95 3.54 20.57
C ASN A 16 -6.98 2.73 21.45
N CYS A 17 -7.44 2.15 22.56
CA CYS A 17 -6.61 1.28 23.41
C CYS A 17 -6.13 0.04 22.64
N TYR A 18 -6.99 -0.53 21.80
CA TYR A 18 -6.63 -1.66 20.96
C TYR A 18 -5.52 -1.27 19.97
N LEU A 19 -5.66 -0.15 19.27
CA LEU A 19 -4.64 0.37 18.36
C LEU A 19 -3.31 0.60 19.07
N LEU A 20 -3.33 1.21 20.26
CA LEU A 20 -2.13 1.46 21.06
C LEU A 20 -1.42 0.16 21.49
N TYR A 21 -2.16 -0.82 22.00
CA TYR A 21 -1.55 -2.04 22.52
C TYR A 21 -1.17 -3.05 21.46
N GLN A 22 -1.85 -3.04 20.32
CA GLN A 22 -1.60 -3.98 19.23
C GLN A 22 -0.60 -3.42 18.21
N PHE A 23 -0.72 -2.13 17.85
CA PHE A 23 0.01 -1.51 16.73
C PHE A 23 0.85 -0.31 17.14
N ASN A 24 0.87 0.05 18.44
CA ASN A 24 1.52 1.26 18.94
C ASN A 24 1.08 2.54 18.21
N SER A 25 -0.19 2.62 17.83
CA SER A 25 -0.79 3.70 17.06
C SER A 25 -2.06 4.23 17.72
N ASP A 26 -2.44 5.46 17.37
CA ASP A 26 -3.69 6.10 17.78
C ASP A 26 -4.70 6.15 16.63
N ILE A 27 -5.92 6.60 16.92
CA ILE A 27 -6.88 6.96 15.89
C ILE A 27 -6.30 8.12 15.07
N ALA A 28 -6.10 7.87 13.77
CA ALA A 28 -5.56 8.82 12.81
C ALA A 28 -6.28 8.68 11.45
N PRO A 29 -6.18 9.64 10.53
CA PRO A 29 -6.87 9.58 9.23
C PRO A 29 -6.53 8.31 8.44
N ASN A 30 -5.27 7.90 8.41
CA ASN A 30 -4.81 6.67 7.74
C ASN A 30 -5.44 5.40 8.34
N ILE A 31 -5.61 5.33 9.67
CA ILE A 31 -6.29 4.20 10.33
C ILE A 31 -7.77 4.13 9.93
N ILE A 32 -8.43 5.29 9.88
CA ILE A 32 -9.84 5.34 9.49
C ILE A 32 -10.00 5.00 8.00
N LEU A 33 -9.09 5.46 7.15
CA LEU A 33 -9.03 5.08 5.74
C LEU A 33 -8.87 3.57 5.58
N LEU A 34 -7.91 2.97 6.29
CA LEU A 34 -7.68 1.53 6.25
C LEU A 34 -8.93 0.71 6.60
N LEU A 35 -9.73 1.17 7.59
CA LEU A 35 -11.00 0.52 7.92
C LEU A 35 -12.03 0.57 6.78
N PHE A 36 -11.99 1.59 5.94
CA PHE A 36 -12.88 1.70 4.77
C PHE A 36 -12.33 0.96 3.55
N GLU A 37 -11.02 0.77 3.46
CA GLU A 37 -10.36 0.01 2.38
C GLU A 37 -10.49 -1.50 2.58
N THR A 38 -10.66 -1.95 3.83
CA THR A 38 -10.64 -3.36 4.20
C THR A 38 -11.85 -4.11 3.64
N ASN A 39 -11.61 -5.13 2.85
CA ASN A 39 -12.64 -6.02 2.31
C ASN A 39 -12.99 -7.19 3.26
N SER A 40 -14.01 -7.97 2.94
CA SER A 40 -14.47 -9.06 3.81
C SER A 40 -13.44 -10.18 4.04
N LYS A 41 -12.56 -10.44 3.06
CA LYS A 41 -11.45 -11.41 3.16
C LYS A 41 -10.40 -10.91 4.14
N GLU A 42 -10.02 -9.64 4.02
CA GLU A 42 -9.07 -8.99 4.94
C GLU A 42 -9.61 -8.89 6.37
N VAL A 43 -10.91 -8.59 6.53
CA VAL A 43 -11.56 -8.58 7.85
C VAL A 43 -11.42 -9.95 8.52
N SER A 44 -11.66 -11.04 7.79
CA SER A 44 -11.50 -12.40 8.32
C SER A 44 -10.07 -12.67 8.75
N GLY A 45 -9.10 -12.40 7.88
CA GLY A 45 -7.68 -12.57 8.18
C GLY A 45 -7.19 -11.71 9.34
N PHE A 46 -7.68 -10.45 9.44
CA PHE A 46 -7.38 -9.58 10.55
C PHE A 46 -7.87 -10.16 11.88
N PHE A 47 -9.11 -10.66 11.94
CA PHE A 47 -9.64 -11.29 13.16
C PHE A 47 -8.87 -12.55 13.54
N GLU A 48 -8.50 -13.39 12.59
CA GLU A 48 -7.72 -14.60 12.84
C GLU A 48 -6.35 -14.26 13.42
N LYS A 49 -5.64 -13.29 12.84
CA LYS A 49 -4.28 -12.92 13.22
C LYS A 49 -4.20 -12.08 14.50
N TYR A 50 -5.12 -11.14 14.72
CA TYR A 50 -4.97 -10.10 15.74
C TYR A 50 -5.99 -10.14 16.87
N PHE A 51 -7.04 -10.97 16.79
CA PHE A 51 -8.08 -10.95 17.81
C PHE A 51 -7.68 -11.63 19.14
N PHE A 52 -6.93 -12.72 19.09
CA PHE A 52 -6.49 -13.48 20.28
C PHE A 52 -5.06 -13.18 20.69
N THR A 53 -4.68 -11.90 20.70
CA THR A 53 -3.32 -11.44 21.00
C THR A 53 -3.21 -10.85 22.41
N SER A 54 -1.96 -10.65 22.87
CA SER A 54 -1.68 -9.96 24.12
C SER A 54 -2.21 -8.52 24.14
N GLY A 55 -2.22 -7.85 22.97
CA GLY A 55 -2.79 -6.51 22.79
C GLY A 55 -4.29 -6.47 23.09
N THR A 56 -5.04 -7.44 22.57
CA THR A 56 -6.47 -7.59 22.84
C THR A 56 -6.75 -7.82 24.32
N TYR A 57 -6.01 -8.73 24.97
CA TYR A 57 -6.20 -8.99 26.41
C TYR A 57 -5.87 -7.78 27.28
N LYS A 58 -4.80 -7.04 26.98
CA LYS A 58 -4.46 -5.79 27.66
C LYS A 58 -5.57 -4.75 27.50
N THR A 59 -6.10 -4.60 26.27
CA THR A 59 -7.22 -3.71 25.98
C THR A 59 -8.44 -4.06 26.80
N LEU A 60 -8.87 -5.32 26.80
CA LEU A 60 -10.03 -5.79 27.56
C LEU A 60 -9.86 -5.56 29.06
N PHE A 61 -8.65 -5.78 29.59
CA PHE A 61 -8.34 -5.51 30.99
C PHE A 61 -8.50 -4.03 31.34
N VAL A 62 -7.85 -3.14 30.59
CA VAL A 62 -7.89 -1.68 30.85
C VAL A 62 -9.32 -1.15 30.73
N VAL A 63 -10.01 -1.50 29.66
CA VAL A 63 -11.40 -1.07 29.44
C VAL A 63 -12.34 -1.65 30.51
N GLY A 64 -12.13 -2.88 30.94
CA GLY A 64 -12.87 -3.51 32.05
C GLY A 64 -12.69 -2.76 33.38
N VAL A 65 -11.45 -2.36 33.69
CA VAL A 65 -11.15 -1.53 34.88
C VAL A 65 -11.85 -0.17 34.77
N LEU A 66 -11.77 0.52 33.63
CA LEU A 66 -12.41 1.82 33.41
C LEU A 66 -13.95 1.71 33.51
N LEU A 67 -14.54 0.67 32.95
CA LEU A 67 -15.98 0.40 33.06
C LEU A 67 -16.39 0.18 34.52
N THR A 68 -15.63 -0.62 35.24
CA THR A 68 -15.88 -0.89 36.66
C THR A 68 -15.81 0.39 37.49
N LEU A 69 -14.76 1.19 37.30
CA LEU A 69 -14.60 2.49 37.97
C LEU A 69 -15.75 3.45 37.64
N THR A 70 -16.22 3.45 36.38
CA THR A 70 -17.37 4.28 35.95
C THR A 70 -18.65 3.85 36.67
N ILE A 71 -18.94 2.53 36.72
CA ILE A 71 -20.14 1.99 37.39
C ILE A 71 -20.09 2.29 38.89
N VAL A 72 -18.93 2.05 39.51
CA VAL A 72 -18.70 2.34 40.93
C VAL A 72 -18.84 3.82 41.24
N GLY A 73 -18.25 4.69 40.39
CA GLY A 73 -18.37 6.13 40.50
C GLY A 73 -19.82 6.60 40.40
N GLU A 74 -20.61 6.07 39.46
CA GLU A 74 -22.02 6.38 39.31
C GLU A 74 -22.85 5.89 40.52
N TYR A 75 -22.52 4.71 41.05
CA TYR A 75 -23.18 4.20 42.24
C TYR A 75 -22.92 5.08 43.47
N PHE A 76 -21.67 5.49 43.70
CA PHE A 76 -21.32 6.37 44.82
C PHE A 76 -21.77 7.81 44.61
N ASN A 77 -21.80 8.35 43.41
CA ASN A 77 -22.29 9.71 43.12
C ASN A 77 -23.71 9.92 43.63
N LYS A 78 -24.58 8.92 43.50
CA LYS A 78 -25.95 8.95 44.07
C LYS A 78 -25.98 9.02 45.59
N ARG A 79 -24.94 8.56 46.26
CA ARG A 79 -24.82 8.61 47.74
C ARG A 79 -24.11 9.86 48.24
N ILE A 80 -23.03 10.28 47.57
CA ILE A 80 -22.18 11.42 47.96
C ILE A 80 -22.91 12.75 47.73
N SER A 81 -23.73 12.86 46.67
CA SER A 81 -24.49 14.08 46.36
C SER A 81 -25.43 14.52 47.51
N LYS A 82 -25.68 13.65 48.48
CA LYS A 82 -26.47 13.97 49.66
C LYS A 82 -25.68 14.58 50.83
N PHE A 83 -24.33 14.48 50.82
CA PHE A 83 -23.49 14.80 51.95
C PHE A 83 -22.32 15.78 51.68
N ALA A 84 -21.99 16.04 50.42
CA ALA A 84 -20.84 16.90 50.07
C ALA A 84 -21.24 18.35 49.88
N SER A 85 -20.46 19.31 50.41
CA SER A 85 -20.55 20.69 50.04
C SER A 85 -20.29 20.85 48.56
N LYS A 86 -21.00 21.72 47.85
CA LYS A 86 -20.85 21.90 46.40
C LYS A 86 -19.45 22.40 45.97
N THR A 87 -18.64 22.88 46.89
CA THR A 87 -17.32 23.48 46.67
C THR A 87 -16.25 22.42 46.31
N ILE A 88 -16.21 21.29 47.02
CA ILE A 88 -15.20 20.24 46.79
C ILE A 88 -15.37 19.59 45.39
N PRO A 89 -16.56 19.12 44.99
CA PRO A 89 -16.74 18.58 43.63
C PRO A 89 -16.51 19.62 42.55
N MET A 90 -16.82 20.90 42.75
CA MET A 90 -16.51 21.97 41.82
C MET A 90 -15.01 22.18 41.64
N CYS A 91 -14.21 22.15 42.70
CA CYS A 91 -12.75 22.25 42.61
C CYS A 91 -12.15 21.05 41.86
N ILE A 92 -12.63 19.83 42.12
CA ILE A 92 -12.17 18.62 41.42
C ILE A 92 -12.51 18.71 39.94
N ILE A 93 -13.73 19.08 39.59
CA ILE A 93 -14.16 19.27 38.19
C ILE A 93 -13.31 20.35 37.50
N SER A 94 -13.02 21.46 38.18
CA SER A 94 -12.18 22.52 37.62
C SER A 94 -10.75 22.07 37.35
N VAL A 95 -10.16 21.28 38.27
CA VAL A 95 -8.83 20.68 38.09
C VAL A 95 -8.83 19.68 36.93
N VAL A 96 -9.82 18.80 36.86
CA VAL A 96 -9.96 17.83 35.74
C VAL A 96 -10.16 18.54 34.41
N LEU A 97 -10.98 19.61 34.37
CA LEU A 97 -11.17 20.42 33.17
C LEU A 97 -9.89 21.15 32.77
N LEU A 98 -9.12 21.67 33.73
CA LEU A 98 -7.84 22.32 33.47
C LEU A 98 -6.81 21.35 32.91
N ILE A 99 -6.69 20.14 33.48
CA ILE A 99 -5.82 19.06 32.98
C ILE A 99 -6.28 18.66 31.56
N GLY A 100 -7.59 18.51 31.34
CA GLY A 100 -8.15 18.22 30.04
C GLY A 100 -7.87 19.32 29.01
N LEU A 101 -7.99 20.60 29.39
CA LEU A 101 -7.67 21.74 28.52
C LEU A 101 -6.17 21.76 28.15
N ILE A 102 -5.30 21.58 29.13
CA ILE A 102 -3.85 21.52 28.87
C ILE A 102 -3.52 20.36 27.92
N GLY A 103 -4.10 19.17 28.17
CA GLY A 103 -3.93 18.01 27.31
C GLY A 103 -4.54 18.18 25.90
N SER A 104 -5.48 19.13 25.74
CA SER A 104 -6.14 19.39 24.44
C SER A 104 -5.43 20.44 23.59
N ILE A 105 -4.35 21.09 24.07
CA ILE A 105 -3.68 22.17 23.32
C ILE A 105 -3.21 21.68 21.95
N GLY A 106 -2.57 20.53 21.88
CA GLY A 106 -2.15 19.93 20.62
C GLY A 106 -3.32 19.61 19.68
N THR A 107 -4.43 19.12 20.24
CA THR A 107 -5.65 18.83 19.46
C THR A 107 -6.29 20.13 18.93
N ILE A 108 -6.35 21.18 19.73
CA ILE A 108 -6.86 22.51 19.29
C ILE A 108 -5.99 23.05 18.16
N GLN A 109 -4.68 22.88 18.24
CA GLN A 109 -3.77 23.30 17.18
C GLN A 109 -3.99 22.50 15.89
N ARG A 110 -4.19 21.17 15.98
CA ARG A 110 -4.56 20.33 14.82
C ARG A 110 -5.83 20.82 14.14
N TYR A 111 -6.88 21.13 14.92
CA TYR A 111 -8.12 21.67 14.36
C TYR A 111 -7.92 23.02 13.70
N TRP A 112 -7.06 23.86 14.26
CA TRP A 112 -6.73 25.15 13.66
C TRP A 112 -6.00 24.98 12.35
N ASP A 113 -5.01 24.07 12.29
CA ASP A 113 -4.24 23.81 11.10
C ASP A 113 -5.12 23.15 10.02
N LEU A 114 -6.00 22.22 10.39
CA LEU A 114 -7.01 21.66 9.48
C LEU A 114 -7.94 22.74 8.92
N ALA A 115 -8.45 23.63 9.78
CA ALA A 115 -9.34 24.73 9.36
C ALA A 115 -8.64 25.78 8.49
N SER A 116 -7.32 25.91 8.62
CA SER A 116 -6.49 26.82 7.83
C SER A 116 -5.86 26.14 6.60
N SER A 117 -5.79 24.81 6.58
CA SER A 117 -5.31 24.02 5.44
C SER A 117 -6.31 24.05 4.30
N LYS A 118 -5.79 24.19 3.09
CA LYS A 118 -6.62 24.15 1.89
C LYS A 118 -6.72 22.75 1.28
N ARG A 119 -5.90 21.79 1.75
CA ARG A 119 -5.78 20.45 1.18
C ARG A 119 -5.52 19.40 2.28
N ALA A 120 -6.08 18.21 2.12
CA ALA A 120 -5.88 17.08 3.02
C ALA A 120 -4.41 16.67 3.12
N TYR A 121 -3.68 16.72 2.01
CA TYR A 121 -2.25 16.38 1.96
C TYR A 121 -1.40 17.26 2.88
N ASP A 122 -1.65 18.57 2.93
CA ASP A 122 -0.93 19.48 3.83
C ASP A 122 -1.18 19.13 5.30
N SER A 123 -2.38 18.67 5.61
CA SER A 123 -2.76 18.20 6.94
C SER A 123 -2.10 16.87 7.31
N GLU A 124 -1.98 15.95 6.36
CA GLU A 124 -1.33 14.64 6.55
C GLU A 124 0.16 14.80 6.83
N ILE A 125 0.89 15.60 6.04
CA ILE A 125 2.31 15.88 6.27
C ILE A 125 2.50 16.51 7.65
N TRP A 126 1.69 17.50 7.98
CA TRP A 126 1.79 18.20 9.23
C TRP A 126 1.56 17.28 10.45
N ILE A 127 0.65 16.30 10.37
CA ILE A 127 0.42 15.30 11.41
C ILE A 127 1.64 14.39 11.55
N ARG A 128 2.28 14.00 10.45
CA ARG A 128 3.47 13.14 10.45
C ARG A 128 4.71 13.86 11.01
N GLU A 129 4.89 15.13 10.71
CA GLU A 129 6.08 15.90 11.11
C GLU A 129 6.09 16.35 12.57
N LYS A 130 4.95 16.40 13.25
CA LYS A 130 4.86 16.94 14.60
C LYS A 130 4.41 15.89 15.61
N LYS A 131 5.22 15.69 16.66
CA LYS A 131 4.86 14.85 17.83
C LYS A 131 3.71 15.50 18.59
N TYR A 132 2.50 14.98 18.43
CA TYR A 132 1.34 15.37 19.22
C TYR A 132 1.12 14.37 20.35
N TYR A 133 0.83 14.90 21.56
CA TYR A 133 0.43 14.06 22.67
C TYR A 133 -0.99 13.53 22.44
N HIS A 134 -1.14 12.24 22.37
CA HIS A 134 -2.31 11.47 21.96
C HIS A 134 -3.30 11.29 23.12
N ILE A 135 -3.86 12.38 23.65
CA ILE A 135 -4.61 12.31 24.91
C ILE A 135 -6.12 12.14 24.70
N MET A 136 -6.65 12.43 23.51
CA MET A 136 -8.11 12.46 23.31
C MET A 136 -8.58 11.75 22.05
N PRO A 137 -8.99 10.47 22.13
CA PRO A 137 -9.46 9.69 20.97
C PRO A 137 -10.67 10.29 20.24
N MET A 138 -11.60 10.90 20.95
CA MET A 138 -12.81 11.50 20.31
C MET A 138 -12.49 12.67 19.38
N PRO A 139 -11.71 13.70 19.77
CA PRO A 139 -11.23 14.71 18.86
C PRO A 139 -10.40 14.15 17.68
N ASN A 140 -9.54 13.17 17.91
CA ASN A 140 -8.77 12.52 16.85
C ASN A 140 -9.68 11.85 15.82
N LEU A 141 -10.74 11.17 16.27
CA LEU A 141 -11.73 10.58 15.38
C LEU A 141 -12.44 11.64 14.52
N LEU A 142 -12.92 12.74 15.14
CA LEU A 142 -13.58 13.82 14.41
C LEU A 142 -12.63 14.51 13.42
N TYR A 143 -11.38 14.72 13.83
CA TYR A 143 -10.33 15.23 12.96
C TYR A 143 -10.10 14.29 11.77
N SER A 144 -10.00 12.98 12.00
CA SER A 144 -9.76 11.99 10.96
C SER A 144 -10.87 12.01 9.90
N PHE A 145 -12.12 12.07 10.31
CA PHE A 145 -13.24 12.20 9.35
C PHE A 145 -13.21 13.51 8.58
N ALA A 146 -12.83 14.63 9.22
CA ALA A 146 -12.72 15.91 8.53
C ALA A 146 -11.56 15.91 7.51
N ALA A 147 -10.42 15.33 7.86
CA ALA A 147 -9.27 15.20 6.96
C ALA A 147 -9.60 14.33 5.73
N ILE A 148 -10.32 13.22 5.94
CA ILE A 148 -10.80 12.36 4.84
C ILE A 148 -11.72 13.12 3.89
N GLY A 149 -12.62 13.99 4.43
CA GLY A 149 -13.50 14.80 3.59
C GLY A 149 -12.78 15.78 2.66
N LEU A 150 -11.53 16.15 2.98
CA LEU A 150 -10.70 16.97 2.10
C LEU A 150 -10.03 16.15 0.98
N ALA A 151 -9.94 14.82 1.11
CA ALA A 151 -9.33 13.95 0.08
C ALA A 151 -10.09 14.00 -1.26
N ASP A 152 -11.40 14.24 -1.23
CA ASP A 152 -12.21 14.44 -2.44
C ASP A 152 -11.78 15.68 -3.25
N GLU A 153 -11.22 16.69 -2.59
CA GLU A 153 -10.70 17.87 -3.30
C GLU A 153 -9.38 17.57 -3.98
N ASP A 154 -8.51 16.77 -3.36
CA ASP A 154 -7.24 16.36 -3.96
C ASP A 154 -7.45 15.55 -5.24
N LEU A 155 -8.49 14.68 -5.25
CA LEU A 155 -8.87 13.95 -6.47
C LEU A 155 -9.25 14.88 -7.62
N LYS A 156 -9.98 15.97 -7.36
CA LYS A 156 -10.35 16.96 -8.40
C LYS A 156 -9.13 17.66 -8.98
N TYR A 157 -8.13 17.99 -8.15
CA TYR A 157 -6.87 18.56 -8.64
C TYR A 157 -6.12 17.59 -9.54
N MET A 158 -6.03 16.31 -9.16
CA MET A 158 -5.40 15.29 -9.99
C MET A 158 -6.11 15.10 -11.33
N ILE A 159 -7.44 15.08 -11.34
CA ILE A 159 -8.25 15.01 -12.58
C ILE A 159 -7.97 16.22 -13.47
N GLU A 160 -7.91 17.43 -12.89
CA GLU A 160 -7.60 18.64 -13.65
C GLU A 160 -6.17 18.62 -14.22
N ALA A 161 -5.18 18.23 -13.40
CA ALA A 161 -3.80 18.05 -13.84
C ALA A 161 -3.72 17.04 -14.99
N THR A 162 -4.44 15.92 -14.87
CA THR A 162 -4.54 14.90 -15.91
C THR A 162 -5.09 15.49 -17.22
N LYS A 163 -6.25 16.14 -17.19
CA LYS A 163 -6.85 16.76 -18.40
C LYS A 163 -5.92 17.77 -19.06
N ASN A 164 -5.24 18.59 -18.25
CA ASN A 164 -4.29 19.58 -18.74
C ASN A 164 -3.07 18.95 -19.41
N SER A 165 -2.60 17.79 -18.94
CA SER A 165 -1.46 17.08 -19.51
C SER A 165 -1.78 16.43 -20.87
N LEU A 166 -3.05 16.02 -21.09
CA LEU A 166 -3.45 15.34 -22.32
C LEU A 166 -3.37 16.22 -23.59
N ALA A 167 -3.34 17.54 -23.44
CA ALA A 167 -3.27 18.46 -24.59
C ALA A 167 -1.99 18.32 -25.42
N ASP A 168 -0.88 17.95 -24.77
CA ASP A 168 0.44 17.87 -25.39
C ASP A 168 0.83 16.44 -25.83
N VAL A 169 -0.02 15.43 -25.55
CA VAL A 169 0.25 14.03 -25.89
C VAL A 169 0.00 13.79 -27.38
N LYS A 170 1.02 13.27 -28.06
CA LYS A 170 0.92 12.90 -29.47
C LYS A 170 0.56 11.42 -29.61
N PRO A 171 -0.27 11.07 -30.61
CA PRO A 171 -0.50 9.68 -30.97
C PRO A 171 0.84 8.97 -31.29
N ILE A 172 0.95 7.73 -30.87
CA ILE A 172 2.07 6.87 -31.25
C ILE A 172 1.93 6.38 -32.67
N GLU A 173 3.09 6.13 -33.31
CA GLU A 173 3.20 5.48 -34.61
C GLU A 173 4.24 4.36 -34.48
N GLY A 174 4.05 3.23 -35.13
CA GLY A 174 5.03 2.15 -35.14
C GLY A 174 4.42 0.75 -35.10
N ASP A 175 5.29 -0.24 -34.90
CA ASP A 175 4.91 -1.64 -34.82
C ASP A 175 4.13 -1.95 -33.54
N SER A 176 3.40 -3.05 -33.54
CA SER A 176 2.64 -3.49 -32.37
C SER A 176 3.54 -3.69 -31.15
N LEU A 177 3.10 -3.22 -29.98
CA LEU A 177 3.82 -3.31 -28.72
C LEU A 177 2.87 -3.56 -27.56
N ASN A 178 3.19 -4.54 -26.73
CA ASN A 178 2.56 -4.75 -25.44
C ASN A 178 3.52 -4.35 -24.33
N ILE A 179 3.06 -3.50 -23.43
CA ILE A 179 3.71 -3.22 -22.15
C ILE A 179 2.83 -3.85 -21.09
N VAL A 180 3.39 -4.79 -20.33
CA VAL A 180 2.71 -5.46 -19.25
C VAL A 180 3.31 -4.97 -17.94
N LEU A 181 2.48 -4.37 -17.10
CA LEU A 181 2.83 -3.91 -15.76
C LEU A 181 2.15 -4.79 -14.74
N VAL A 182 2.92 -5.55 -13.98
CA VAL A 182 2.40 -6.40 -12.93
C VAL A 182 2.80 -5.82 -11.57
N ILE A 183 1.81 -5.44 -10.79
CA ILE A 183 1.96 -4.90 -9.45
C ILE A 183 1.64 -6.03 -8.49
N GLY A 184 2.66 -6.51 -7.78
CA GLY A 184 2.52 -7.47 -6.67
C GLY A 184 2.16 -6.74 -5.37
N GLU A 185 1.91 -7.49 -4.33
CA GLU A 185 1.49 -7.00 -3.02
C GLU A 185 2.32 -7.66 -1.92
N SER A 186 2.86 -6.84 -1.00
CA SER A 186 3.53 -7.31 0.23
C SER A 186 4.70 -8.27 -0.01
N TYR A 187 5.40 -8.19 -1.16
CA TYR A 187 6.48 -9.11 -1.47
C TYR A 187 7.84 -8.63 -0.92
N ASN A 188 8.29 -9.30 0.12
CA ASN A 188 9.62 -9.15 0.68
C ASN A 188 10.67 -9.75 -0.27
N LYS A 189 11.51 -8.93 -0.90
CA LYS A 189 12.52 -9.44 -1.85
C LYS A 189 13.51 -10.41 -1.24
N TYR A 190 13.71 -10.37 0.09
CA TYR A 190 14.61 -11.26 0.81
C TYR A 190 14.07 -12.69 0.97
N HIS A 191 12.84 -12.96 0.52
CA HIS A 191 12.24 -14.27 0.33
C HIS A 191 12.30 -14.75 -1.13
N SER A 192 13.19 -14.17 -1.95
CA SER A 192 13.40 -14.54 -3.35
C SER A 192 14.86 -14.97 -3.61
N PRO A 193 15.11 -16.14 -4.23
CA PRO A 193 16.44 -16.57 -4.64
C PRO A 193 17.12 -15.62 -5.64
N LEU A 194 16.39 -14.85 -6.43
CA LEU A 194 16.95 -13.79 -7.28
C LEU A 194 17.72 -12.73 -6.48
N TYR A 195 17.45 -12.62 -5.18
CA TYR A 195 18.10 -11.68 -4.25
C TYR A 195 18.84 -12.39 -3.12
N GLY A 196 19.11 -13.70 -3.28
CA GLY A 196 19.97 -14.49 -2.40
C GLY A 196 19.25 -15.28 -1.31
N TYR A 197 17.92 -15.39 -1.35
CA TYR A 197 17.21 -16.31 -0.47
C TYR A 197 17.54 -17.77 -0.80
N PRO A 198 17.79 -18.63 0.19
CA PRO A 198 18.28 -19.98 -0.10
C PRO A 198 17.18 -20.96 -0.56
N LEU A 199 15.90 -20.64 -0.36
CA LEU A 199 14.80 -21.49 -0.85
C LEU A 199 14.40 -21.12 -2.27
N ASP A 200 13.97 -22.13 -3.02
CA ASP A 200 13.52 -22.04 -4.40
C ASP A 200 12.07 -21.53 -4.50
N THR A 201 11.85 -20.29 -4.05
CA THR A 201 10.52 -19.69 -3.96
C THR A 201 10.03 -19.07 -5.27
N ASN A 202 10.92 -18.81 -6.24
CA ASN A 202 10.55 -18.33 -7.57
C ASN A 202 11.40 -18.95 -8.70
N PRO A 203 11.28 -20.28 -8.92
CA PRO A 203 12.09 -21.02 -9.86
C PRO A 203 11.91 -20.60 -11.32
N TYR A 204 10.70 -20.24 -11.74
CA TYR A 204 10.46 -19.83 -13.12
C TYR A 204 11.11 -18.48 -13.44
N GLN A 205 11.06 -17.54 -12.52
CA GLN A 205 11.76 -16.26 -12.67
C GLN A 205 13.29 -16.49 -12.68
N CYS A 206 13.82 -17.42 -11.87
CA CYS A 206 15.22 -17.80 -11.90
C CYS A 206 15.61 -18.44 -13.24
N GLU A 207 14.79 -19.34 -13.78
CA GLU A 207 15.00 -19.95 -15.09
C GLU A 207 15.04 -18.91 -16.20
N GLU A 208 14.10 -17.97 -16.22
CA GLU A 208 14.06 -16.87 -17.18
C GLU A 208 15.27 -15.93 -17.04
N HIS A 209 15.74 -15.72 -15.81
CA HIS A 209 16.95 -14.96 -15.55
C HIS A 209 18.21 -15.67 -16.08
N GLU A 210 18.35 -16.97 -15.84
CA GLU A 210 19.46 -17.81 -16.36
C GLU A 210 19.44 -17.89 -17.90
N ASN A 211 18.25 -17.91 -18.51
CA ASN A 211 18.07 -17.90 -19.95
C ASN A 211 18.34 -16.52 -20.58
N GLY A 212 18.55 -15.46 -19.79
CA GLY A 212 18.79 -14.09 -20.27
C GLY A 212 17.55 -13.39 -20.77
N ASN A 213 16.35 -13.85 -20.38
CA ASN A 213 15.06 -13.26 -20.74
C ASN A 213 14.55 -12.29 -19.66
N LEU A 214 15.17 -12.31 -18.48
CA LEU A 214 14.78 -11.55 -17.31
C LEU A 214 16.00 -10.88 -16.66
N TYR A 215 15.85 -9.61 -16.30
CA TYR A 215 16.75 -8.89 -15.42
C TYR A 215 16.10 -8.63 -14.06
N ALA A 216 16.81 -8.95 -12.98
CA ALA A 216 16.44 -8.64 -11.60
C ALA A 216 17.25 -7.43 -11.11
N PHE A 217 16.56 -6.45 -10.52
CA PHE A 217 17.16 -5.19 -10.10
C PHE A 217 17.45 -5.22 -8.59
N SER A 218 18.69 -5.01 -8.22
CA SER A 218 19.16 -5.17 -6.84
C SER A 218 18.75 -4.03 -5.91
N ASN A 219 18.45 -2.84 -6.44
CA ASN A 219 18.41 -1.59 -5.69
C ASN A 219 17.15 -0.76 -5.96
N VAL A 220 15.97 -1.38 -5.78
CA VAL A 220 14.67 -0.73 -5.96
C VAL A 220 13.91 -0.69 -4.65
N GLU A 221 13.26 0.44 -4.39
CA GLU A 221 12.45 0.70 -3.21
C GLU A 221 11.05 1.19 -3.59
N ALA A 222 10.07 0.79 -2.80
CA ALA A 222 8.78 1.44 -2.78
C ALA A 222 8.88 2.77 -2.01
N PRO A 223 8.12 3.81 -2.41
CA PRO A 223 8.17 5.09 -1.72
C PRO A 223 7.59 5.05 -0.30
N PHE A 224 6.72 4.07 -0.03
CA PHE A 224 6.07 3.83 1.27
C PHE A 224 5.86 2.33 1.50
N ASN A 225 5.37 1.98 2.69
CA ASN A 225 5.03 0.60 3.07
C ASN A 225 3.50 0.38 3.19
N MET A 226 2.70 1.16 2.49
CA MET A 226 1.24 1.07 2.49
C MET A 226 0.71 1.17 1.07
N THR A 227 -0.07 0.19 0.63
CA THR A 227 -0.60 0.04 -0.74
C THR A 227 -1.24 1.31 -1.27
N SER A 228 -2.20 1.88 -0.54
CA SER A 228 -2.93 3.07 -1.01
C SER A 228 -2.03 4.29 -1.22
N VAL A 229 -1.01 4.46 -0.38
CA VAL A 229 -0.07 5.58 -0.50
C VAL A 229 0.92 5.34 -1.64
N VAL A 230 1.43 4.12 -1.78
CA VAL A 230 2.33 3.74 -2.88
C VAL A 230 1.63 3.92 -4.21
N LEU A 231 0.44 3.34 -4.38
CA LEU A 231 -0.25 3.35 -5.66
C LEU A 231 -0.69 4.75 -6.10
N LYS A 232 -1.10 5.63 -5.16
CA LYS A 232 -1.38 7.05 -5.47
C LYS A 232 -0.18 7.71 -6.13
N ASN A 233 1.00 7.56 -5.54
CA ASN A 233 2.22 8.18 -6.03
C ASN A 233 2.76 7.47 -7.28
N MET A 234 2.59 6.17 -7.40
CA MET A 234 3.02 5.38 -8.55
C MET A 234 2.18 5.67 -9.80
N PHE A 235 0.86 5.79 -9.68
CA PHE A 235 -0.02 6.06 -10.82
C PHE A 235 0.04 7.51 -11.30
N CYS A 236 0.53 8.43 -10.47
CA CYS A 236 0.72 9.83 -10.84
C CYS A 236 2.17 10.11 -11.25
N CYS A 237 2.37 11.08 -12.12
CA CYS A 237 3.71 11.43 -12.64
C CYS A 237 4.46 12.36 -11.68
N ASN A 238 4.45 12.07 -10.38
CA ASN A 238 5.14 12.85 -9.35
C ASN A 238 6.38 12.13 -8.82
N SER A 239 7.24 12.85 -8.12
CA SER A 239 8.32 12.28 -7.32
C SER A 239 8.26 12.81 -5.89
N ILE A 240 8.16 11.89 -4.95
CA ILE A 240 8.15 12.20 -3.53
C ILE A 240 9.48 12.83 -3.10
N PHE A 241 10.60 12.34 -3.64
CA PHE A 241 11.94 12.86 -3.34
C PHE A 241 12.15 14.32 -3.77
N GLU A 242 11.45 14.76 -4.81
CA GLU A 242 11.46 16.17 -5.22
C GLU A 242 10.37 17.00 -4.50
N GLY A 243 9.66 16.41 -3.54
CA GLY A 243 8.59 17.08 -2.79
C GLY A 243 7.32 17.35 -3.63
N GLU A 244 7.16 16.65 -4.74
CA GLU A 244 5.98 16.76 -5.58
C GLU A 244 4.81 15.96 -4.96
N ARG A 245 3.59 16.44 -5.21
CA ARG A 245 2.37 15.86 -4.66
C ARG A 245 1.63 15.08 -5.73
N TRP A 246 1.14 13.88 -5.41
CA TRP A 246 0.41 13.03 -6.34
C TRP A 246 -0.79 13.74 -6.99
N HIS A 247 -1.51 14.58 -6.24
CA HIS A 247 -2.70 15.27 -6.71
C HIS A 247 -2.41 16.51 -7.57
N ASP A 248 -1.17 16.97 -7.65
CA ASP A 248 -0.76 18.03 -8.57
C ASP A 248 -0.19 17.47 -9.89
N ALA A 249 -0.07 16.14 -9.99
CA ALA A 249 0.48 15.43 -11.13
C ALA A 249 -0.58 14.64 -11.91
N PRO A 250 -0.40 14.42 -13.23
CA PRO A 250 -1.34 13.68 -14.04
C PRO A 250 -1.28 12.17 -13.77
N PHE A 251 -2.41 11.52 -13.97
CA PHE A 251 -2.58 10.07 -13.90
C PHE A 251 -2.04 9.42 -15.19
N PHE A 252 -0.93 8.66 -15.12
CA PHE A 252 -0.21 8.20 -16.33
C PHE A 252 -1.02 7.29 -17.26
N PRO A 253 -1.96 6.43 -16.78
CA PRO A 253 -2.74 5.61 -17.70
C PRO A 253 -3.59 6.41 -18.69
N ALA A 254 -4.05 7.61 -18.30
CA ALA A 254 -4.75 8.51 -19.21
C ALA A 254 -3.84 9.02 -20.34
N ILE A 255 -2.56 9.24 -20.06
CA ILE A 255 -1.56 9.64 -21.06
C ILE A 255 -1.35 8.50 -22.07
N PHE A 256 -1.28 7.24 -21.62
CA PHE A 256 -1.21 6.07 -22.50
C PHE A 256 -2.43 5.97 -23.42
N LYS A 257 -3.63 6.06 -22.85
CA LYS A 257 -4.87 6.03 -23.66
C LYS A 257 -4.93 7.15 -24.67
N LYS A 258 -4.53 8.36 -24.28
CA LYS A 258 -4.47 9.53 -25.19
C LYS A 258 -3.44 9.34 -26.31
N ALA A 259 -2.33 8.66 -26.02
CA ALA A 259 -1.31 8.33 -27.01
C ALA A 259 -1.76 7.24 -28.00
N GLY A 260 -2.86 6.54 -27.75
CA GLY A 260 -3.43 5.52 -28.64
C GLY A 260 -3.18 4.08 -28.18
N TYR A 261 -2.79 3.87 -26.92
CA TYR A 261 -2.75 2.55 -26.31
C TYR A 261 -4.14 2.11 -25.86
N ASP A 262 -4.47 0.85 -26.04
CA ASP A 262 -5.51 0.20 -25.27
C ASP A 262 -4.98 -0.05 -23.86
N VAL A 263 -5.71 0.43 -22.86
CA VAL A 263 -5.28 0.38 -21.46
C VAL A 263 -6.22 -0.55 -20.69
N TRP A 264 -5.66 -1.66 -20.20
CA TRP A 264 -6.36 -2.73 -19.52
C TRP A 264 -5.94 -2.77 -18.06
N LEU A 265 -6.89 -2.74 -17.11
CA LEU A 265 -6.61 -2.92 -15.69
C LEU A 265 -7.37 -4.14 -15.19
N TRP A 266 -6.63 -5.15 -14.72
CA TRP A 266 -7.13 -6.33 -14.03
C TRP A 266 -6.63 -6.31 -12.59
N ASP A 267 -7.55 -6.04 -11.67
CA ASP A 267 -7.28 -5.81 -10.26
C ASP A 267 -7.97 -6.86 -9.41
N ASN A 268 -7.23 -7.54 -8.52
CA ASN A 268 -7.76 -8.57 -7.64
C ASN A 268 -8.03 -8.08 -6.22
N GLN A 269 -7.72 -6.84 -5.89
CA GLN A 269 -7.85 -6.31 -4.54
C GLN A 269 -9.12 -5.51 -4.33
N TYR A 270 -9.56 -4.75 -5.33
CA TYR A 270 -10.60 -3.75 -5.16
C TYR A 270 -11.83 -4.03 -6.01
N GLN A 271 -12.94 -4.34 -5.34
CA GLN A 271 -14.25 -4.40 -6.00
C GLN A 271 -14.97 -3.05 -5.88
N THR A 272 -15.47 -2.57 -7.01
CA THR A 272 -16.49 -1.51 -7.00
C THR A 272 -17.85 -2.14 -6.68
N ASN A 273 -18.22 -2.18 -5.42
CA ASN A 273 -19.63 -2.33 -5.08
C ASN A 273 -20.31 -1.00 -5.38
N GLU A 274 -21.13 -0.94 -6.42
CA GLU A 274 -21.93 0.22 -6.82
C GLU A 274 -22.83 0.76 -5.67
N ASN A 275 -22.94 0.03 -4.56
CA ASN A 275 -23.78 0.32 -3.41
C ASN A 275 -23.01 0.78 -2.15
N GLU A 276 -21.70 0.93 -2.18
CA GLU A 276 -20.94 1.41 -1.02
C GLU A 276 -20.63 2.91 -1.14
N PRO A 277 -21.37 3.77 -0.39
CA PRO A 277 -21.24 5.24 -0.50
C PRO A 277 -19.97 5.81 0.12
N TRP A 278 -19.03 4.99 0.62
CA TRP A 278 -17.92 5.41 1.48
C TRP A 278 -16.54 5.10 0.90
N ASN A 279 -16.37 5.19 -0.40
CA ASN A 279 -15.10 4.86 -1.06
C ASN A 279 -14.17 6.09 -1.11
N PHE A 280 -13.49 6.40 -0.01
CA PHE A 280 -12.62 7.57 0.15
C PHE A 280 -11.13 7.30 -0.17
N THR A 281 -10.80 6.22 -0.86
CA THR A 281 -9.46 5.68 -0.89
C THR A 281 -8.89 5.59 -2.30
N LEU A 282 -7.91 4.74 -2.50
CA LEU A 282 -7.36 4.39 -3.80
C LEU A 282 -8.46 4.00 -4.80
N ASN A 283 -9.51 3.30 -4.34
CA ASN A 283 -10.69 3.01 -5.15
C ASN A 283 -11.31 4.28 -5.72
N SER A 284 -11.38 5.38 -4.97
CA SER A 284 -11.90 6.65 -5.46
C SER A 284 -11.03 7.27 -6.55
N ILE A 285 -9.75 6.94 -6.60
CA ILE A 285 -8.82 7.41 -7.63
C ILE A 285 -8.92 6.54 -8.87
N ILE A 286 -8.63 5.23 -8.72
CA ILE A 286 -8.55 4.29 -9.85
C ILE A 286 -9.93 4.07 -10.50
N PHE A 287 -10.98 3.99 -9.67
CA PHE A 287 -12.34 3.65 -10.11
C PHE A 287 -13.30 4.85 -10.17
N ASN A 288 -12.81 6.08 -9.99
CA ASN A 288 -13.60 7.28 -10.28
C ASN A 288 -14.09 7.26 -11.72
N ASP A 289 -15.36 7.55 -11.97
CA ASP A 289 -15.97 7.42 -13.31
C ASP A 289 -15.26 8.28 -14.37
N GLU A 290 -14.85 9.49 -13.98
CA GLU A 290 -14.13 10.39 -14.90
C GLU A 290 -12.71 9.87 -15.20
N ILE A 291 -12.01 9.32 -14.22
CA ILE A 291 -10.70 8.68 -14.41
C ILE A 291 -10.83 7.41 -15.24
N LYS A 292 -11.85 6.58 -15.02
CA LYS A 292 -12.13 5.39 -15.84
C LYS A 292 -12.29 5.79 -17.33
N GLU A 293 -13.11 6.80 -17.58
CA GLU A 293 -13.35 7.26 -18.96
C GLU A 293 -12.08 7.79 -19.61
N LEU A 294 -11.27 8.56 -18.88
CA LEU A 294 -10.02 9.13 -19.37
C LEU A 294 -8.92 8.09 -19.57
N SER A 295 -8.90 7.00 -18.80
CA SER A 295 -7.70 6.18 -18.61
C SER A 295 -7.81 4.76 -19.15
N TYR A 296 -8.97 4.10 -19.09
CA TYR A 296 -9.04 2.67 -19.36
C TYR A 296 -9.88 2.33 -20.57
N THR A 297 -9.45 1.30 -21.30
CA THR A 297 -10.23 0.62 -22.32
C THR A 297 -11.21 -0.33 -21.64
N ALA A 298 -10.73 -1.10 -20.67
CA ALA A 298 -11.56 -1.93 -19.82
C ALA A 298 -10.90 -2.20 -18.44
N ILE A 299 -11.75 -2.55 -17.48
CA ILE A 299 -11.40 -2.99 -16.12
C ILE A 299 -12.19 -4.27 -15.85
N ASN A 300 -11.61 -5.23 -15.09
CA ASN A 300 -12.35 -6.40 -14.64
C ASN A 300 -13.50 -6.01 -13.69
N LYS A 301 -14.49 -6.88 -13.59
CA LYS A 301 -15.67 -6.66 -12.74
C LYS A 301 -15.63 -7.46 -11.46
N ASP A 302 -14.93 -8.59 -11.48
CA ASP A 302 -14.94 -9.58 -10.42
C ASP A 302 -13.54 -9.69 -9.79
N CYS A 303 -13.46 -9.87 -8.47
CA CYS A 303 -12.25 -10.32 -7.80
C CYS A 303 -12.29 -11.83 -7.63
N TYR A 304 -11.13 -12.43 -7.61
CA TYR A 304 -10.94 -13.87 -7.58
C TYR A 304 -10.28 -14.29 -6.27
N THR A 305 -10.48 -15.55 -5.90
CA THR A 305 -9.85 -16.09 -4.70
C THR A 305 -8.34 -16.15 -4.86
N TYR A 306 -7.87 -16.49 -6.06
CA TYR A 306 -6.45 -16.61 -6.37
C TYR A 306 -6.09 -15.81 -7.62
N ASP A 307 -4.89 -15.25 -7.62
CA ASP A 307 -4.40 -14.39 -8.71
C ASP A 307 -4.36 -15.08 -10.08
N ASN A 308 -4.13 -16.39 -10.12
CA ASN A 308 -4.13 -17.12 -11.39
C ASN A 308 -5.52 -17.17 -12.05
N GLU A 309 -6.58 -17.03 -11.28
CA GLU A 309 -7.95 -16.94 -11.81
C GLU A 309 -8.17 -15.56 -12.47
N LEU A 310 -7.63 -14.49 -11.89
CA LEU A 310 -7.62 -13.15 -12.48
C LEU A 310 -6.91 -13.14 -13.84
N VAL A 311 -5.72 -13.76 -13.90
CA VAL A 311 -4.93 -13.87 -15.14
C VAL A 311 -5.68 -14.67 -16.19
N SER A 312 -6.28 -15.81 -15.80
CA SER A 312 -7.10 -16.64 -16.68
C SER A 312 -8.33 -15.90 -17.20
N ASP A 313 -8.94 -15.04 -16.39
CA ASP A 313 -10.07 -14.20 -16.81
C ASP A 313 -9.66 -13.23 -17.93
N PHE A 314 -8.53 -12.56 -17.78
CA PHE A 314 -7.99 -11.69 -18.82
C PHE A 314 -7.68 -12.47 -20.12
N GLU A 315 -6.97 -13.58 -20.00
CA GLU A 315 -6.58 -14.42 -21.13
C GLU A 315 -7.79 -14.86 -21.95
N GLN A 316 -8.82 -15.39 -21.28
CA GLN A 316 -10.01 -15.92 -21.94
C GLN A 316 -10.92 -14.84 -22.51
N LYS A 317 -11.00 -13.68 -21.87
CA LYS A 317 -11.99 -12.66 -22.24
C LYS A 317 -11.41 -11.52 -23.06
N LYS A 318 -10.11 -11.21 -22.93
CA LYS A 318 -9.54 -9.97 -23.45
C LYS A 318 -8.37 -10.11 -24.39
N MET A 319 -7.59 -11.20 -24.33
CA MET A 319 -6.45 -11.38 -25.26
C MET A 319 -6.84 -11.22 -26.73
N SER A 320 -7.99 -11.71 -27.13
CA SER A 320 -8.48 -11.59 -28.51
C SER A 320 -9.02 -10.20 -28.90
N GLU A 321 -9.26 -9.33 -27.91
CA GLU A 321 -9.74 -7.96 -28.11
C GLU A 321 -8.60 -6.94 -28.18
N MET A 322 -7.36 -7.34 -27.86
CA MET A 322 -6.20 -6.45 -27.82
C MET A 322 -5.87 -5.87 -29.19
N GLY A 323 -5.61 -4.55 -29.19
CA GLY A 323 -5.17 -3.82 -30.38
C GLY A 323 -3.68 -3.96 -30.67
N SER A 324 -3.13 -3.06 -31.47
CA SER A 324 -1.70 -3.06 -31.83
C SER A 324 -0.80 -2.57 -30.68
N HIS A 325 -1.28 -1.66 -29.86
CA HIS A 325 -0.53 -1.07 -28.76
C HIS A 325 -1.33 -1.23 -27.47
N ASN A 326 -0.76 -1.92 -26.49
CA ASN A 326 -1.47 -2.24 -25.25
C ASN A 326 -0.61 -1.92 -24.03
N LEU A 327 -1.23 -1.29 -23.03
CA LEU A 327 -0.77 -1.27 -21.65
C LEU A 327 -1.69 -2.20 -20.87
N VAL A 328 -1.16 -3.35 -20.44
CA VAL A 328 -1.90 -4.31 -19.61
C VAL A 328 -1.36 -4.24 -18.20
N MET A 329 -2.23 -3.89 -17.27
CA MET A 329 -1.88 -3.78 -15.85
C MET A 329 -2.60 -4.87 -15.06
N PHE A 330 -1.83 -5.68 -14.34
CA PHE A 330 -2.33 -6.63 -13.34
C PHE A 330 -1.98 -6.11 -11.96
N HIS A 331 -2.95 -6.02 -11.07
CA HIS A 331 -2.76 -5.75 -9.66
C HIS A 331 -3.16 -6.99 -8.88
N LEU A 332 -2.15 -7.68 -8.35
CA LEU A 332 -2.29 -8.98 -7.72
C LEU A 332 -2.59 -8.84 -6.23
N TYR A 333 -3.18 -9.86 -5.65
CA TYR A 333 -3.33 -9.98 -4.20
C TYR A 333 -2.03 -10.45 -3.52
N GLY A 334 -1.15 -11.12 -4.29
CA GLY A 334 0.22 -11.44 -3.94
C GLY A 334 0.37 -12.19 -2.62
N GLN A 335 1.24 -11.67 -1.76
CA GLN A 335 1.55 -12.21 -0.43
C GLN A 335 0.87 -11.43 0.71
N HIS A 336 -0.22 -10.71 0.42
CA HIS A 336 -0.96 -9.91 1.39
C HIS A 336 -1.27 -10.70 2.67
N MET A 337 -1.46 -10.00 3.76
CA MET A 337 -1.76 -10.50 5.12
C MET A 337 -2.56 -11.82 5.12
N CYS A 338 -2.16 -12.79 5.97
CA CYS A 338 -2.64 -14.17 5.94
C CYS A 338 -2.21 -14.93 4.68
N ALA A 339 -0.89 -15.00 4.44
CA ALA A 339 -0.30 -15.65 3.27
C ALA A 339 -0.83 -17.07 3.00
N SER A 340 -1.29 -17.80 4.04
CA SER A 340 -1.95 -19.10 3.88
C SER A 340 -3.21 -19.06 3.02
N GLU A 341 -3.88 -17.92 2.89
CA GLU A 341 -5.07 -17.76 2.07
C GLU A 341 -4.76 -17.37 0.61
N GLN A 342 -3.48 -17.08 0.29
CA GLN A 342 -3.08 -16.53 -0.99
C GLN A 342 -2.68 -17.59 -2.03
N TYR A 343 -2.71 -18.85 -1.66
CA TYR A 343 -2.44 -19.98 -2.57
C TYR A 343 -3.40 -21.14 -2.32
N PRO A 344 -3.68 -21.98 -3.33
CA PRO A 344 -4.54 -23.15 -3.17
C PRO A 344 -3.89 -24.18 -2.23
N HIS A 345 -4.65 -24.73 -1.28
CA HIS A 345 -4.16 -25.74 -0.32
C HIS A 345 -4.03 -27.16 -0.93
N GLU A 346 -3.75 -27.22 -2.23
CA GLU A 346 -3.42 -28.48 -2.89
C GLU A 346 -1.97 -28.90 -2.56
N LYS A 347 -1.73 -30.20 -2.51
CA LYS A 347 -0.40 -30.77 -2.15
C LYS A 347 0.75 -30.17 -2.96
N LYS A 348 0.52 -29.81 -4.22
CA LYS A 348 1.55 -29.24 -5.10
C LYS A 348 2.06 -27.87 -4.66
N TYR A 349 1.25 -27.10 -3.90
CA TYR A 349 1.59 -25.78 -3.39
C TYR A 349 2.10 -25.78 -1.95
N LEU A 350 1.91 -26.88 -1.21
CA LEU A 350 2.42 -27.09 0.14
C LEU A 350 3.85 -27.65 0.06
N LYS A 351 4.79 -26.86 -0.45
CA LYS A 351 6.16 -27.32 -0.75
C LYS A 351 7.06 -27.25 0.47
N TYR A 352 6.96 -26.18 1.27
CA TYR A 352 7.86 -25.94 2.38
C TYR A 352 7.28 -26.37 3.71
N THR A 353 8.17 -26.69 4.66
CA THR A 353 7.88 -27.13 6.03
C THR A 353 8.76 -26.36 7.02
N PHE A 354 8.56 -26.54 8.31
CA PHE A 354 9.39 -25.93 9.37
C PHE A 354 10.88 -26.24 9.24
N ASP A 355 11.23 -27.41 8.69
CA ASP A 355 12.62 -27.84 8.53
C ASP A 355 13.34 -27.09 7.40
N ASP A 356 12.58 -26.48 6.48
CA ASP A 356 13.11 -25.75 5.34
C ASP A 356 13.45 -24.30 5.69
N ILE A 357 12.95 -23.75 6.81
CA ILE A 357 13.18 -22.35 7.22
C ILE A 357 14.70 -22.11 7.36
N PRO A 358 15.28 -21.18 6.58
CA PRO A 358 16.73 -21.08 6.45
C PRO A 358 17.42 -20.42 7.65
N TYR A 359 16.66 -19.80 8.55
CA TYR A 359 17.17 -19.12 9.73
C TYR A 359 16.55 -19.69 11.01
N LYS A 360 17.31 -19.60 12.11
CA LYS A 360 16.93 -20.17 13.43
C LYS A 360 16.94 -19.08 14.50
N HIS A 361 16.03 -18.12 14.39
CA HIS A 361 15.88 -17.11 15.42
C HIS A 361 15.26 -17.71 16.68
N ALA A 362 15.80 -17.33 17.86
CA ALA A 362 15.33 -17.86 19.14
C ALA A 362 13.89 -17.42 19.50
N PHE A 363 13.38 -16.39 18.86
CA PHE A 363 12.02 -15.90 19.05
C PHE A 363 10.96 -16.66 18.23
N LEU A 364 11.36 -17.47 17.26
CA LEU A 364 10.41 -18.21 16.41
C LEU A 364 9.67 -19.28 17.21
N THR A 365 8.36 -19.09 17.33
CA THR A 365 7.39 -20.09 17.82
C THR A 365 6.91 -20.98 16.67
N ASP A 366 6.13 -22.02 16.97
CA ASP A 366 5.51 -22.83 15.91
C ASP A 366 4.50 -22.02 15.07
N ILE A 367 3.85 -21.01 15.66
CA ILE A 367 2.95 -20.10 14.94
C ILE A 367 3.74 -19.25 13.95
N SER A 368 4.80 -18.59 14.41
CA SER A 368 5.63 -17.77 13.53
C SER A 368 6.33 -18.57 12.45
N ARG A 369 6.74 -19.82 12.73
CA ARG A 369 7.27 -20.73 11.72
C ARG A 369 6.23 -21.08 10.65
N GLN A 370 4.97 -21.31 11.06
CA GLN A 370 3.90 -21.55 10.10
C GLN A 370 3.67 -20.34 9.21
N GLU A 371 3.68 -19.13 9.76
CA GLU A 371 3.54 -17.89 8.96
C GLU A 371 4.68 -17.73 7.95
N VAL A 372 5.94 -18.05 8.30
CA VAL A 372 7.07 -18.05 7.36
C VAL A 372 6.86 -19.09 6.25
N VAL A 373 6.46 -20.31 6.60
CA VAL A 373 6.21 -21.38 5.62
C VAL A 373 5.08 -21.02 4.67
N ASP A 374 4.00 -20.45 5.19
CA ASP A 374 2.85 -20.01 4.38
C ASP A 374 3.24 -18.88 3.44
N TYR A 375 4.09 -17.95 3.90
CA TYR A 375 4.61 -16.87 3.08
C TYR A 375 5.50 -17.39 1.94
N ASP A 376 6.39 -18.34 2.20
CA ASP A 376 7.24 -18.95 1.18
C ASP A 376 6.43 -19.77 0.16
N ASN A 377 5.37 -20.47 0.61
CA ASN A 377 4.44 -21.16 -0.29
C ASN A 377 3.63 -20.19 -1.15
N ALA A 378 3.17 -19.06 -0.58
CA ALA A 378 2.49 -18.00 -1.32
C ALA A 378 3.42 -17.35 -2.35
N THR A 379 4.69 -17.11 -1.99
CA THR A 379 5.71 -16.60 -2.90
C THR A 379 5.96 -17.55 -4.08
N ARG A 380 6.00 -18.84 -3.79
CA ARG A 380 6.11 -19.87 -4.84
C ARG A 380 4.90 -19.92 -5.77
N TYR A 381 3.71 -19.75 -5.23
CA TYR A 381 2.50 -19.66 -6.04
C TYR A 381 2.47 -18.39 -6.90
N ASN A 382 2.91 -17.27 -6.35
CA ASN A 382 3.03 -16.02 -7.10
C ASN A 382 3.98 -16.16 -8.31
N ASP A 383 5.07 -16.94 -8.18
CA ASP A 383 5.96 -17.23 -9.31
C ASP A 383 5.23 -17.99 -10.46
N GLU A 384 4.32 -18.92 -10.13
CA GLU A 384 3.48 -19.57 -11.16
C GLU A 384 2.51 -18.59 -11.84
N VAL A 385 1.98 -17.62 -11.09
CA VAL A 385 1.13 -16.56 -11.65
C VAL A 385 1.92 -15.67 -12.62
N ILE A 386 3.12 -15.25 -12.24
CA ILE A 386 4.00 -14.46 -13.10
C ILE A 386 4.41 -15.24 -14.33
N LYS A 387 4.72 -16.55 -14.17
CA LYS A 387 4.97 -17.44 -15.32
C LYS A 387 3.78 -17.46 -16.28
N HIS A 388 2.57 -17.62 -15.80
CA HIS A 388 1.36 -17.64 -16.63
C HIS A 388 1.23 -16.35 -17.46
N ILE A 389 1.51 -15.19 -16.83
CA ILE A 389 1.51 -13.90 -17.55
C ILE A 389 2.61 -13.87 -18.61
N MET A 390 3.84 -14.29 -18.28
CA MET A 390 4.95 -14.34 -19.24
C MET A 390 4.62 -15.26 -20.44
N ASP A 391 4.10 -16.46 -20.18
CA ASP A 391 3.73 -17.44 -21.20
C ASP A 391 2.65 -16.86 -22.16
N MET A 392 1.64 -16.17 -21.60
CA MET A 392 0.55 -15.53 -22.36
C MET A 392 1.08 -14.53 -23.40
N PHE A 393 2.18 -13.84 -23.09
CA PHE A 393 2.74 -12.80 -23.95
C PHE A 393 4.01 -13.21 -24.71
N SER A 394 4.47 -14.45 -24.57
CA SER A 394 5.76 -14.93 -25.09
C SER A 394 5.91 -14.82 -26.61
N ASP A 395 4.84 -15.03 -27.35
CA ASP A 395 4.83 -14.99 -28.83
C ASP A 395 4.58 -13.58 -29.42
N THR A 396 4.38 -12.59 -28.56
CA THR A 396 4.07 -11.21 -28.98
C THR A 396 5.25 -10.27 -28.74
N ASN A 397 5.20 -9.06 -29.32
CA ASN A 397 6.21 -8.02 -29.07
C ASN A 397 5.93 -7.40 -27.69
N THR A 398 6.53 -7.96 -26.63
CA THR A 398 6.16 -7.63 -25.25
C THR A 398 7.37 -7.40 -24.37
N VAL A 399 7.29 -6.33 -23.55
CA VAL A 399 8.10 -6.12 -22.37
C VAL A 399 7.21 -6.12 -21.12
N LEU A 400 7.62 -6.86 -20.10
CA LEU A 400 6.91 -7.00 -18.82
C LEU A 400 7.77 -6.44 -17.71
N ILE A 401 7.14 -5.64 -16.84
CA ILE A 401 7.73 -5.15 -15.60
C ILE A 401 6.88 -5.70 -14.45
N TYR A 402 7.53 -6.37 -13.51
CA TYR A 402 6.91 -6.78 -12.25
C TYR A 402 7.66 -6.15 -11.09
N PHE A 403 6.93 -5.62 -10.13
CA PHE A 403 7.43 -5.23 -8.81
C PHE A 403 6.31 -5.33 -7.78
N SER A 404 6.67 -5.42 -6.49
CA SER A 404 5.69 -5.30 -5.41
C SER A 404 5.47 -3.85 -5.05
N ASP A 405 4.25 -3.51 -4.65
CA ASP A 405 3.90 -2.18 -4.14
C ASP A 405 4.72 -1.80 -2.91
N HIS A 406 4.91 -2.75 -1.98
CA HIS A 406 5.82 -2.66 -0.83
C HIS A 406 6.26 -4.08 -0.41
N GLY A 407 7.20 -4.13 0.54
CA GLY A 407 7.60 -5.38 1.19
C GLY A 407 6.80 -5.63 2.47
N GLU A 408 7.13 -6.72 3.14
CA GLU A 408 6.60 -7.10 4.47
C GLU A 408 7.69 -7.80 5.28
N GLU A 409 7.85 -7.44 6.56
CA GLU A 409 8.74 -8.18 7.45
C GLU A 409 8.07 -9.50 7.85
N VAL A 410 8.78 -10.62 7.69
CA VAL A 410 8.27 -11.97 7.96
C VAL A 410 9.22 -12.68 8.91
N TYR A 411 9.36 -12.14 10.14
CA TYR A 411 10.29 -12.62 11.16
C TYR A 411 11.76 -12.63 10.74
N ASP A 412 12.14 -11.82 9.75
CA ASP A 412 13.51 -11.75 9.25
C ASP A 412 14.48 -11.15 10.25
N TYR A 413 14.05 -10.15 11.02
CA TYR A 413 14.92 -9.39 11.92
C TYR A 413 14.48 -9.44 13.38
N ARG A 414 13.17 -9.47 13.65
CA ARG A 414 12.57 -9.43 14.99
C ARG A 414 11.34 -10.35 15.05
N ASP A 415 10.79 -10.54 16.26
CA ASP A 415 9.53 -11.28 16.50
C ASP A 415 8.32 -10.45 15.99
N TYR A 416 8.23 -10.31 14.68
CA TYR A 416 7.20 -9.51 14.04
C TYR A 416 6.96 -9.97 12.59
N CYS A 417 5.68 -10.05 12.22
CA CYS A 417 5.24 -10.24 10.85
C CYS A 417 4.26 -9.14 10.49
N GLY A 418 4.55 -8.39 9.42
CA GLY A 418 3.72 -7.27 8.98
C GLY A 418 4.52 -5.99 8.69
N ARG A 419 3.83 -4.86 8.72
CA ARG A 419 4.38 -3.54 8.46
C ARG A 419 4.25 -2.65 9.69
N THR A 420 5.30 -1.92 10.01
CA THR A 420 5.27 -0.94 11.10
C THR A 420 4.53 0.29 10.62
N MET A 421 3.53 0.74 11.35
CA MET A 421 2.98 2.08 11.12
C MET A 421 4.11 3.08 11.34
N LEU A 422 4.35 3.89 10.30
CA LEU A 422 5.39 4.91 10.33
C LEU A 422 4.90 6.11 11.15
N ASP A 423 4.89 5.93 12.47
CA ASP A 423 4.81 7.05 13.40
C ASP A 423 6.22 7.52 13.74
N GLU A 424 6.40 8.83 13.79
CA GLU A 424 7.64 9.46 14.21
C GLU A 424 8.17 8.83 15.52
N GLY A 425 9.27 8.14 15.41
CA GLY A 425 10.05 7.64 16.53
C GLY A 425 10.01 6.13 16.80
N THR A 426 9.23 5.34 16.04
CA THR A 426 9.20 3.88 16.24
C THR A 426 10.08 3.10 15.28
N SER A 427 10.56 3.68 14.20
CA SER A 427 11.40 2.97 13.24
C SER A 427 12.42 3.87 12.55
N SER A 428 13.38 4.36 13.31
CA SER A 428 14.64 4.85 12.74
C SER A 428 15.65 3.72 12.46
N ASP A 429 15.26 2.44 12.68
CA ASP A 429 16.14 1.31 12.39
C ASP A 429 16.05 0.93 10.91
N PRO A 430 17.11 1.20 10.11
CA PRO A 430 17.13 0.85 8.69
C PRO A 430 16.92 -0.65 8.44
N ASN A 431 17.27 -1.52 9.41
CA ASN A 431 17.08 -2.95 9.28
C ASN A 431 15.61 -3.37 9.34
N ILE A 432 14.76 -2.59 9.99
CA ILE A 432 13.31 -2.83 9.99
C ILE A 432 12.70 -2.32 8.69
N ILE A 433 13.07 -1.10 8.29
CA ILE A 433 12.47 -0.42 7.13
C ILE A 433 12.76 -1.19 5.84
N LYS A 434 13.98 -1.70 5.66
CA LYS A 434 14.38 -2.36 4.41
C LYS A 434 13.46 -3.51 4.01
N TYR A 435 12.98 -4.33 4.95
CA TYR A 435 12.07 -5.45 4.65
C TYR A 435 10.68 -4.99 4.19
N GLN A 436 10.33 -3.74 4.49
CA GLN A 436 9.02 -3.19 4.22
C GLN A 436 8.97 -2.31 2.96
N ILE A 437 10.13 -1.84 2.47
CA ILE A 437 10.19 -0.96 1.28
C ILE A 437 11.10 -1.47 0.18
N GLU A 438 12.13 -2.26 0.47
CA GLU A 438 12.92 -2.85 -0.60
C GLU A 438 12.14 -3.99 -1.25
N VAL A 439 11.79 -3.79 -2.51
CA VAL A 439 10.88 -4.68 -3.25
C VAL A 439 11.60 -5.43 -4.37
N PRO A 440 11.14 -6.63 -4.75
CA PRO A 440 11.57 -7.25 -5.98
C PRO A 440 11.15 -6.36 -7.15
N PHE A 441 12.04 -6.21 -8.12
CA PHE A 441 11.77 -5.51 -9.37
C PHE A 441 12.44 -6.29 -10.50
N ILE A 442 11.65 -6.77 -11.43
CA ILE A 442 12.15 -7.49 -12.59
C ILE A 442 11.63 -6.91 -13.89
N VAL A 443 12.42 -7.04 -14.94
CA VAL A 443 12.03 -6.76 -16.31
C VAL A 443 12.25 -8.01 -17.15
N TRP A 444 11.20 -8.52 -17.73
CA TRP A 444 11.21 -9.63 -18.68
C TRP A 444 10.82 -9.13 -20.08
N ALA A 445 11.38 -9.74 -21.11
CA ALA A 445 10.99 -9.42 -22.47
C ALA A 445 10.92 -10.69 -23.34
N SER A 446 9.92 -10.74 -24.22
CA SER A 446 9.78 -11.78 -25.23
C SER A 446 10.97 -11.76 -26.19
N ASP A 447 11.24 -12.89 -26.81
CA ASP A 447 12.30 -12.99 -27.85
C ASP A 447 12.07 -12.02 -29.00
N LYS A 448 10.82 -11.83 -29.40
CA LYS A 448 10.45 -10.90 -30.45
C LYS A 448 10.79 -9.46 -30.07
N TRP A 449 10.49 -9.05 -28.86
CA TRP A 449 10.84 -7.71 -28.37
C TRP A 449 12.36 -7.51 -28.29
N LYS A 450 13.10 -8.46 -27.73
CA LYS A 450 14.56 -8.39 -27.64
C LYS A 450 15.25 -8.31 -29.00
N GLN A 451 14.70 -8.99 -30.03
CA GLN A 451 15.23 -8.90 -31.38
C GLN A 451 15.03 -7.53 -32.01
N GLN A 452 13.92 -6.87 -31.74
CA GLN A 452 13.58 -5.55 -32.26
C GLN A 452 14.26 -4.42 -31.48
N HIS A 453 14.46 -4.61 -30.16
CA HIS A 453 14.90 -3.59 -29.19
C HIS A 453 16.23 -3.98 -28.50
N LYS A 454 17.24 -4.41 -29.28
CA LYS A 454 18.52 -4.90 -28.73
C LYS A 454 19.26 -3.86 -27.89
N SER A 455 19.26 -2.61 -28.31
CA SER A 455 19.91 -1.51 -27.59
C SER A 455 19.22 -1.20 -26.28
N GLU A 456 17.90 -1.22 -26.28
CA GLU A 456 17.05 -1.01 -25.11
C GLU A 456 17.23 -2.15 -24.10
N TRP A 457 17.24 -3.41 -24.58
CA TRP A 457 17.51 -4.56 -23.71
C TRP A 457 18.87 -4.49 -23.03
N GLN A 458 19.91 -4.07 -23.77
CA GLN A 458 21.24 -3.85 -23.18
C GLN A 458 21.24 -2.71 -22.17
N ALA A 459 20.53 -1.61 -22.44
CA ALA A 459 20.41 -0.48 -21.52
C ALA A 459 19.70 -0.88 -20.21
N ILE A 460 18.64 -1.71 -20.30
CA ILE A 460 17.95 -2.29 -19.16
C ILE A 460 18.94 -3.12 -18.32
N GLY A 461 19.71 -4.00 -18.94
CA GLY A 461 20.72 -4.81 -18.24
C GLY A 461 21.85 -4.00 -17.58
N GLN A 462 22.17 -2.81 -18.09
CA GLN A 462 23.16 -1.89 -17.49
C GLN A 462 22.59 -1.11 -16.31
N ALA A 463 21.29 -1.16 -16.07
CA ALA A 463 20.60 -0.40 -15.02
C ALA A 463 20.32 -1.21 -13.74
N ILE A 464 20.62 -2.51 -13.70
CA ILE A 464 20.18 -3.45 -12.65
C ILE A 464 20.60 -3.07 -11.23
N ASP A 465 21.71 -2.35 -11.07
CA ASP A 465 22.23 -1.94 -9.75
C ASP A 465 21.96 -0.46 -9.42
N LYS A 466 21.30 0.26 -10.33
CA LYS A 466 20.99 1.68 -10.10
C LYS A 466 19.89 1.81 -9.06
N ALA A 467 20.05 2.81 -8.19
CA ALA A 467 19.04 3.16 -7.20
C ALA A 467 17.79 3.74 -7.87
N PHE A 468 16.61 3.17 -7.58
CA PHE A 468 15.34 3.59 -8.16
C PHE A 468 14.20 3.48 -7.16
N THR A 469 13.19 4.32 -7.28
CA THR A 469 11.93 4.26 -6.52
C THR A 469 10.73 4.15 -7.45
N THR A 470 9.76 3.35 -7.05
CA THR A 470 8.64 2.94 -7.92
C THR A 470 7.64 4.06 -8.21
N ASP A 471 7.66 5.19 -7.50
CA ASP A 471 6.89 6.39 -7.85
C ASP A 471 7.33 7.01 -9.20
N ASN A 472 8.53 6.72 -9.65
CA ASN A 472 9.05 7.17 -10.96
C ASN A 472 8.76 6.21 -12.12
N ILE A 473 7.95 5.15 -11.91
CA ILE A 473 7.68 4.10 -12.90
C ILE A 473 7.12 4.65 -14.23
N CYS A 474 6.30 5.69 -14.18
CA CYS A 474 5.68 6.28 -15.37
C CYS A 474 6.72 6.74 -16.41
N HIS A 475 7.89 7.23 -15.97
CA HIS A 475 8.91 7.74 -16.89
C HIS A 475 9.56 6.63 -17.71
N LEU A 476 9.88 5.49 -17.08
CA LEU A 476 10.41 4.35 -17.84
C LEU A 476 9.33 3.70 -18.72
N LEU A 477 8.06 3.71 -18.31
CA LEU A 477 6.95 3.25 -19.15
C LEU A 477 6.75 4.14 -20.37
N PHE A 478 6.83 5.47 -20.22
CA PHE A 478 6.75 6.40 -21.36
C PHE A 478 7.89 6.19 -22.36
N ASN A 479 9.11 5.95 -21.88
CA ASN A 479 10.25 5.66 -22.74
C ASN A 479 10.06 4.36 -23.52
N LEU A 480 9.71 3.27 -22.84
CA LEU A 480 9.44 1.98 -23.47
C LEU A 480 8.30 2.06 -24.50
N ALA A 481 7.28 2.86 -24.19
CA ALA A 481 6.13 3.08 -25.06
C ALA A 481 6.39 4.04 -26.22
N GLY A 482 7.51 4.75 -26.24
CA GLY A 482 7.77 5.82 -27.20
C GLY A 482 6.83 7.03 -27.07
N ILE A 483 6.18 7.21 -25.92
CA ILE A 483 5.21 8.29 -25.69
C ILE A 483 5.94 9.62 -25.52
N GLN A 484 5.52 10.61 -26.34
CA GLN A 484 6.00 11.97 -26.25
C GLN A 484 5.02 12.83 -25.46
N THR A 485 5.44 13.24 -24.28
CA THR A 485 4.68 14.10 -23.36
C THR A 485 5.63 15.02 -22.60
N LYS A 486 5.14 16.19 -22.17
CA LYS A 486 5.90 17.11 -21.30
C LYS A 486 6.14 16.52 -19.91
N GLU A 487 5.39 15.51 -19.51
CA GLU A 487 5.52 14.84 -18.23
C GLU A 487 6.73 13.88 -18.18
N TYR A 488 7.27 13.47 -19.32
CA TYR A 488 8.46 12.62 -19.36
C TYR A 488 9.71 13.36 -18.90
N LYS A 489 10.35 12.86 -17.87
CA LYS A 489 11.61 13.37 -17.32
C LYS A 489 12.70 12.30 -17.48
N PRO A 490 13.63 12.46 -18.43
CA PRO A 490 14.66 11.44 -18.70
C PRO A 490 15.64 11.22 -17.54
N GLU A 491 15.77 12.18 -16.62
CA GLU A 491 16.54 12.06 -15.39
C GLU A 491 15.89 11.16 -14.33
N ARG A 492 14.59 10.87 -14.44
CA ARG A 492 13.85 9.95 -13.59
C ARG A 492 13.61 8.58 -14.24
N ASP A 493 13.92 8.44 -15.51
CA ASP A 493 13.79 7.20 -16.26
C ASP A 493 15.01 6.32 -16.06
N LEU A 494 14.84 5.20 -15.33
CA LEU A 494 15.87 4.24 -14.96
C LEU A 494 16.70 3.74 -16.16
N PHE A 495 16.08 3.64 -17.33
CA PHE A 495 16.71 3.12 -18.55
C PHE A 495 17.35 4.23 -19.42
N SER A 496 17.10 5.48 -19.06
CA SER A 496 17.68 6.62 -19.77
C SER A 496 19.17 6.76 -19.48
N PRO A 497 19.98 7.13 -20.48
CA PRO A 497 21.38 7.52 -20.22
C PRO A 497 21.51 8.81 -19.39
N LYS A 498 20.44 9.57 -19.21
CA LYS A 498 20.38 10.79 -18.39
C LYS A 498 19.85 10.52 -16.98
N PHE A 499 19.56 9.28 -16.65
CA PHE A 499 19.05 8.91 -15.34
C PHE A 499 19.97 9.37 -14.21
N LYS A 500 19.39 9.96 -13.20
CA LYS A 500 20.09 10.38 -11.97
C LYS A 500 19.57 9.53 -10.81
N PRO A 501 20.39 8.58 -10.31
CA PRO A 501 20.01 7.79 -9.15
C PRO A 501 19.75 8.69 -7.94
N GLU A 502 18.73 8.36 -7.17
CA GLU A 502 18.48 9.00 -5.88
C GLU A 502 19.53 8.55 -4.87
N THR A 503 20.26 9.51 -4.28
CA THR A 503 21.42 9.23 -3.43
C THR A 503 21.08 9.04 -1.96
N GLU A 504 19.88 9.44 -1.53
CA GLU A 504 19.42 9.41 -0.14
C GLU A 504 18.14 8.57 -0.01
N LYS A 505 18.24 7.29 -0.37
CA LYS A 505 17.17 6.31 -0.12
C LYS A 505 16.93 6.15 1.38
N HIS A 506 15.85 5.56 1.79
CA HIS A 506 15.38 5.42 3.17
C HIS A 506 15.03 6.73 3.88
N ASN A 507 15.55 7.89 3.41
CA ASN A 507 15.34 9.16 4.09
C ASN A 507 13.94 9.74 3.90
N VAL A 508 13.23 9.38 2.82
CA VAL A 508 11.86 9.87 2.60
C VAL A 508 10.91 9.31 3.64
N MET A 509 11.01 8.01 3.93
CA MET A 509 10.20 7.40 5.00
C MET A 509 10.62 7.86 6.41
N MET A 510 11.87 8.31 6.58
CA MET A 510 12.35 8.89 7.84
C MET A 510 12.04 10.39 7.96
N ALA A 511 11.84 11.08 6.84
CA ALA A 511 11.57 12.53 6.78
C ALA A 511 10.07 12.87 6.74
N LEU A 512 9.20 11.92 6.38
CA LEU A 512 7.74 12.04 6.37
C LEU A 512 7.14 11.47 7.64
#